data_debaaa0a832a0e46cd54a600185031f3
#
_entry.id   debaaa0a832a0e46cd54a600185031f3
#
_cell.length_a   1.000
_cell.length_b   1.000
_cell.length_c   1.000
_cell.angle_alpha   90.00
_cell.angle_beta   90.00
_cell.angle_gamma   90.00
#
_symmetry.space_group_name_H-M   'P 1'
#
loop_
_entity.id
_entity.type
_entity.pdbx_description
1 polymer ?
#
loop_
_entity_poly.entity_id
_entity_poly.type
_entity_poly.pdbx_seq_one_letter_code
_entity_poly.pdbx_strand_id
1 'polypeptide(L)'
;MVGFNRRFAPQVQKVKALLAGAPGPKAFVMTVNAGAIPANHWTQDPAVGGGRLLGEGCHFVDLLRFLAGAPIAAHTAVAIDAATRDSVSVTLMFEDGSIGTLHYLANGSKAFPKERLEVFAAGRVLQLDNFRRLTGFGWPGFSKLNLWQQDKGQHACAQAFVQAVRTGGGSPIPLAELLEIGRVSIEIEESLR
;
A
#
# COMPACT_ATOMS: atom_id res chain seq x y z
N MET A 1 7.86 -12.75 -10.18
CA MET A 1 7.65 -11.69 -9.16
C MET A 1 6.55 -10.76 -9.65
N VAL A 2 5.64 -10.30 -8.76
CA VAL A 2 4.70 -9.22 -9.05
C VAL A 2 5.36 -7.87 -8.74
N GLY A 3 5.05 -6.83 -9.52
CA GLY A 3 5.69 -5.52 -9.41
C GLY A 3 5.19 -4.64 -8.24
N PHE A 4 5.06 -5.19 -7.04
CA PHE A 4 4.71 -4.42 -5.84
C PHE A 4 5.89 -3.54 -5.40
N ASN A 5 6.11 -2.48 -6.16
CA ASN A 5 7.28 -1.61 -6.04
C ASN A 5 7.32 -0.78 -4.75
N ARG A 6 6.18 -0.38 -4.20
CA ARG A 6 6.10 0.58 -3.08
C ARG A 6 6.83 0.10 -1.83
N ARG A 7 6.86 -1.21 -1.56
CA ARG A 7 7.64 -1.78 -0.45
C ARG A 7 9.16 -1.53 -0.57
N PHE A 8 9.66 -1.33 -1.80
CA PHE A 8 11.08 -1.07 -2.06
C PHE A 8 11.42 0.43 -2.06
N ALA A 9 10.45 1.33 -1.88
CA ALA A 9 10.71 2.75 -1.79
C ALA A 9 11.60 3.09 -0.58
N PRO A 10 12.60 3.97 -0.71
CA PRO A 10 13.59 4.21 0.35
C PRO A 10 12.95 4.69 1.66
N GLN A 11 11.92 5.53 1.59
CA GLN A 11 11.20 5.98 2.77
C GLN A 11 10.37 4.85 3.40
N VAL A 12 9.78 3.94 2.61
CA VAL A 12 9.05 2.78 3.14
C VAL A 12 10.01 1.81 3.83
N GLN A 13 11.20 1.60 3.29
CA GLN A 13 12.24 0.82 3.95
C GLN A 13 12.67 1.47 5.27
N LYS A 14 12.76 2.81 5.31
CA LYS A 14 13.02 3.53 6.57
C LYS A 14 11.88 3.38 7.57
N VAL A 15 10.62 3.48 7.14
CA VAL A 15 9.45 3.20 7.99
C VAL A 15 9.54 1.79 8.56
N LYS A 16 9.77 0.77 7.73
CA LYS A 16 9.89 -0.63 8.17
C LYS A 16 10.98 -0.82 9.22
N ALA A 17 12.16 -0.21 9.00
CA ALA A 17 13.28 -0.27 9.95
C ALA A 17 12.95 0.40 11.30
N LEU A 18 12.23 1.53 11.29
CA LEU A 18 11.79 2.20 12.52
C LEU A 18 10.76 1.35 13.27
N LEU A 19 9.81 0.74 12.55
CA LEU A 19 8.77 -0.12 13.14
C LEU A 19 9.32 -1.38 13.78
N ALA A 20 10.46 -1.91 13.31
CA ALA A 20 11.11 -3.08 13.91
C ALA A 20 11.47 -2.88 15.39
N GLY A 21 11.74 -1.62 15.80
CA GLY A 21 12.02 -1.25 17.20
C GLY A 21 10.79 -0.75 17.98
N ALA A 22 9.58 -0.78 17.40
CA ALA A 22 8.37 -0.30 18.04
C ALA A 22 7.55 -1.50 18.58
N PRO A 23 7.31 -1.60 19.91
CA PRO A 23 6.52 -2.69 20.46
C PRO A 23 5.04 -2.56 20.14
N GLY A 24 4.35 -3.71 20.16
CA GLY A 24 2.89 -3.81 20.04
C GLY A 24 2.31 -3.59 18.64
N PRO A 25 0.99 -3.71 18.55
CA PRO A 25 0.25 -3.50 17.29
C PRO A 25 0.37 -2.08 16.78
N LYS A 26 0.17 -1.92 15.46
CA LYS A 26 0.30 -0.66 14.73
C LYS A 26 -1.03 -0.31 14.05
N ALA A 27 -1.28 0.97 13.86
CA ALA A 27 -2.39 1.42 13.02
C ALA A 27 -1.83 2.17 11.80
N PHE A 28 -2.37 1.85 10.62
CA PHE A 28 -1.99 2.43 9.35
C PHE A 28 -3.19 3.14 8.72
N VAL A 29 -2.99 4.36 8.22
CA VAL A 29 -3.98 5.08 7.43
C VAL A 29 -3.36 5.43 6.08
N MET A 30 -3.87 4.80 5.01
CA MET A 30 -3.41 5.04 3.65
C MET A 30 -4.50 5.75 2.86
N THR A 31 -4.20 6.95 2.38
CA THR A 31 -5.09 7.71 1.48
C THR A 31 -4.49 7.78 0.10
N VAL A 32 -5.27 7.39 -0.90
CA VAL A 32 -4.92 7.43 -2.32
C VAL A 32 -5.93 8.29 -3.06
N ASN A 33 -5.52 9.47 -3.50
CA ASN A 33 -6.27 10.31 -4.41
C ASN A 33 -5.97 9.87 -5.86
N ALA A 34 -6.66 8.84 -6.31
CA ALA A 34 -6.42 8.23 -7.61
C ALA A 34 -6.93 9.10 -8.77
N GLY A 35 -7.91 9.97 -8.49
CA GLY A 35 -8.58 10.82 -9.49
C GLY A 35 -9.46 10.03 -10.46
N ALA A 36 -10.38 10.70 -11.11
CA ALA A 36 -11.29 10.10 -12.05
C ALA A 36 -10.58 9.61 -13.33
N ILE A 37 -11.07 8.51 -13.89
CA ILE A 37 -10.73 8.00 -15.23
C ILE A 37 -12.02 7.86 -16.06
N PRO A 38 -11.94 7.87 -17.41
CA PRO A 38 -13.10 7.66 -18.25
C PRO A 38 -13.83 6.34 -17.95
N ALA A 39 -15.15 6.34 -18.01
CA ALA A 39 -15.95 5.15 -17.74
C ALA A 39 -15.66 3.98 -18.70
N ASN A 40 -15.22 4.29 -19.94
CA ASN A 40 -14.83 3.31 -20.95
C ASN A 40 -13.35 2.91 -20.87
N HIS A 41 -12.62 3.31 -19.82
CA HIS A 41 -11.24 2.88 -19.65
C HIS A 41 -11.21 1.37 -19.36
N TRP A 42 -10.29 0.62 -19.97
CA TRP A 42 -10.22 -0.83 -19.89
C TRP A 42 -10.17 -1.38 -18.46
N THR A 43 -9.63 -0.63 -17.50
CA THR A 43 -9.60 -1.03 -16.08
C THR A 43 -10.97 -1.01 -15.42
N GLN A 44 -11.96 -0.29 -16.00
CA GLN A 44 -13.34 -0.26 -15.53
C GLN A 44 -14.16 -1.45 -16.03
N ASP A 45 -13.67 -2.17 -17.03
CA ASP A 45 -14.30 -3.40 -17.53
C ASP A 45 -13.99 -4.56 -16.58
N PRO A 46 -15.01 -5.14 -15.90
CA PRO A 46 -14.80 -6.26 -14.97
C PRO A 46 -14.20 -7.51 -15.63
N ALA A 47 -14.48 -7.71 -16.93
CA ALA A 47 -13.99 -8.87 -17.66
C ALA A 47 -12.53 -8.73 -18.13
N VAL A 48 -12.04 -7.50 -18.30
CA VAL A 48 -10.72 -7.22 -18.86
C VAL A 48 -9.75 -6.70 -17.78
N GLY A 49 -10.15 -5.64 -17.07
CA GLY A 49 -9.31 -4.96 -16.08
C GLY A 49 -9.60 -5.34 -14.63
N GLY A 50 -10.74 -5.96 -14.37
CA GLY A 50 -11.14 -6.43 -13.03
C GLY A 50 -11.48 -5.31 -12.04
N GLY A 51 -11.42 -4.04 -12.45
CA GLY A 51 -11.64 -2.88 -11.58
C GLY A 51 -10.34 -2.23 -11.10
N ARG A 52 -10.47 -1.02 -10.58
CA ARG A 52 -9.31 -0.21 -10.14
C ARG A 52 -8.66 -0.75 -8.89
N LEU A 53 -9.41 -1.42 -8.03
CA LEU A 53 -8.84 -2.03 -6.82
C LEU A 53 -7.85 -3.13 -7.17
N LEU A 54 -8.18 -4.01 -8.13
CA LEU A 54 -7.26 -5.04 -8.61
C LEU A 54 -6.11 -4.44 -9.43
N GLY A 55 -6.38 -3.43 -10.24
CA GLY A 55 -5.38 -2.79 -11.10
C GLY A 55 -4.35 -1.94 -10.35
N GLU A 56 -4.75 -1.26 -9.27
CA GLU A 56 -3.87 -0.38 -8.50
C GLU A 56 -4.01 -0.54 -6.98
N GLY A 57 -5.22 -0.76 -6.45
CA GLY A 57 -5.46 -0.88 -5.02
C GLY A 57 -4.64 -1.98 -4.35
N CYS A 58 -4.41 -3.10 -5.05
CA CYS A 58 -3.59 -4.22 -4.58
C CYS A 58 -2.16 -3.81 -4.17
N HIS A 59 -1.58 -2.78 -4.79
CA HIS A 59 -0.29 -2.23 -4.38
C HIS A 59 -0.30 -1.63 -2.98
N PHE A 60 -1.42 -1.12 -2.52
CA PHE A 60 -1.55 -0.54 -1.19
C PHE A 60 -1.90 -1.60 -0.16
N VAL A 61 -2.64 -2.64 -0.53
CA VAL A 61 -2.82 -3.85 0.29
C VAL A 61 -1.45 -4.47 0.57
N ASP A 62 -0.62 -4.64 -0.47
CA ASP A 62 0.77 -5.10 -0.36
C ASP A 62 1.61 -4.22 0.59
N LEU A 63 1.53 -2.91 0.43
CA LEU A 63 2.28 -1.97 1.25
C LEU A 63 1.93 -2.09 2.73
N LEU A 64 0.63 -2.13 3.06
CA LEU A 64 0.16 -2.26 4.44
C LEU A 64 0.55 -3.61 5.03
N ARG A 65 0.38 -4.71 4.27
CA ARG A 65 0.81 -6.05 4.66
C ARG A 65 2.32 -6.13 4.94
N PHE A 66 3.13 -5.54 4.05
CA PHE A 66 4.58 -5.45 4.22
C PHE A 66 4.96 -4.70 5.51
N LEU A 67 4.35 -3.55 5.76
CA LEU A 67 4.65 -2.72 6.93
C LEU A 67 4.19 -3.37 8.24
N ALA A 68 3.01 -3.97 8.28
CA ALA A 68 2.52 -4.73 9.41
C ALA A 68 3.49 -5.88 9.75
N GLY A 69 3.94 -6.61 8.74
CA GLY A 69 4.84 -7.75 8.91
C GLY A 69 4.12 -9.00 9.43
N ALA A 70 2.79 -9.00 9.45
CA ALA A 70 1.93 -10.09 9.89
C ALA A 70 0.87 -10.38 8.81
N PRO A 71 0.39 -11.62 8.64
CA PRO A 71 -0.67 -11.97 7.70
C PRO A 71 -1.96 -11.17 7.91
N ILE A 72 -2.75 -11.00 6.85
CA ILE A 72 -4.08 -10.40 6.90
C ILE A 72 -5.05 -11.46 7.43
N ALA A 73 -5.59 -11.24 8.64
CA ALA A 73 -6.55 -12.14 9.28
C ALA A 73 -7.99 -11.93 8.78
N ALA A 74 -8.36 -10.67 8.50
CA ALA A 74 -9.70 -10.31 8.02
C ALA A 74 -9.68 -8.96 7.30
N HIS A 75 -10.72 -8.70 6.54
CA HIS A 75 -10.92 -7.40 5.89
C HIS A 75 -12.40 -7.03 5.81
N THR A 76 -12.68 -5.73 5.68
CA THR A 76 -14.00 -5.19 5.33
C THR A 76 -13.83 -4.09 4.31
N ALA A 77 -14.82 -3.89 3.45
CA ALA A 77 -14.76 -2.85 2.43
C ALA A 77 -16.13 -2.23 2.19
N VAL A 78 -16.12 -0.95 1.81
CA VAL A 78 -17.31 -0.20 1.39
C VAL A 78 -16.97 0.69 0.21
N ALA A 79 -17.81 0.70 -0.81
CA ALA A 79 -17.70 1.60 -1.96
C ALA A 79 -18.65 2.78 -1.82
N ILE A 80 -18.28 3.91 -2.42
CA ILE A 80 -19.18 5.04 -2.61
C ILE A 80 -20.37 4.62 -3.49
N ASP A 81 -21.55 5.12 -3.19
CA ASP A 81 -22.72 4.93 -4.04
C ASP A 81 -22.66 5.90 -5.24
N ALA A 82 -22.04 5.43 -6.31
CA ALA A 82 -21.84 6.14 -7.56
C ALA A 82 -21.74 5.15 -8.72
N ALA A 83 -21.95 5.62 -9.95
CA ALA A 83 -22.00 4.77 -11.14
C ALA A 83 -20.75 3.92 -11.36
N THR A 84 -19.55 4.44 -11.05
CA THR A 84 -18.28 3.71 -11.22
C THR A 84 -17.89 2.87 -10.01
N ARG A 85 -18.42 3.19 -8.82
CA ARG A 85 -18.10 2.55 -7.53
C ARG A 85 -16.60 2.39 -7.26
N ASP A 86 -15.77 3.22 -7.89
CA ASP A 86 -14.30 3.12 -7.85
C ASP A 86 -13.62 3.95 -6.74
N SER A 87 -14.42 4.57 -5.86
CA SER A 87 -13.95 5.11 -4.58
C SER A 87 -14.33 4.16 -3.45
N VAL A 88 -13.30 3.61 -2.79
CA VAL A 88 -13.45 2.49 -1.86
C VAL A 88 -12.69 2.77 -0.57
N SER A 89 -13.29 2.41 0.56
CA SER A 89 -12.60 2.33 1.85
C SER A 89 -12.49 0.88 2.29
N VAL A 90 -11.28 0.44 2.59
CA VAL A 90 -10.97 -0.92 3.03
C VAL A 90 -10.35 -0.86 4.41
N THR A 91 -10.75 -1.75 5.31
CA THR A 91 -10.07 -2.01 6.59
C THR A 91 -9.46 -3.40 6.55
N LEU A 92 -8.17 -3.50 6.85
CA LEU A 92 -7.42 -4.75 7.01
C LEU A 92 -7.13 -4.97 8.49
N MET A 93 -7.34 -6.18 8.97
CA MET A 93 -6.97 -6.64 10.31
C MET A 93 -5.84 -7.67 10.17
N PHE A 94 -4.76 -7.49 10.92
CA PHE A 94 -3.59 -8.35 10.85
C PHE A 94 -3.51 -9.28 12.06
N GLU A 95 -2.87 -10.45 11.91
CA GLU A 95 -2.76 -11.46 12.97
C GLU A 95 -2.04 -10.97 14.23
N ASP A 96 -1.15 -9.95 14.11
CA ASP A 96 -0.47 -9.33 15.24
C ASP A 96 -1.32 -8.29 16.01
N GLY A 97 -2.60 -8.14 15.64
CA GLY A 97 -3.53 -7.15 16.19
C GLY A 97 -3.40 -5.75 15.57
N SER A 98 -2.51 -5.56 14.60
CA SER A 98 -2.42 -4.32 13.84
C SER A 98 -3.65 -4.13 12.94
N ILE A 99 -3.98 -2.88 12.62
CA ILE A 99 -5.04 -2.52 11.68
C ILE A 99 -4.53 -1.58 10.61
N GLY A 100 -5.09 -1.67 9.40
CA GLY A 100 -4.77 -0.78 8.30
C GLY A 100 -6.03 -0.33 7.57
N THR A 101 -6.19 0.97 7.33
CA THR A 101 -7.25 1.50 6.48
C THR A 101 -6.66 2.00 5.17
N LEU A 102 -7.31 1.65 4.06
CA LEU A 102 -7.01 2.14 2.72
C LEU A 102 -8.22 2.90 2.20
N HIS A 103 -8.07 4.20 1.99
CA HIS A 103 -9.04 5.03 1.29
C HIS A 103 -8.54 5.25 -0.15
N TYR A 104 -9.10 4.50 -1.10
CA TYR A 104 -8.81 4.63 -2.52
C TYR A 104 -9.92 5.49 -3.15
N LEU A 105 -9.61 6.75 -3.48
CA LEU A 105 -10.60 7.78 -3.82
C LEU A 105 -10.41 8.23 -5.27
N ALA A 106 -11.40 7.95 -6.12
CA ALA A 106 -11.39 8.29 -7.54
C ALA A 106 -12.04 9.65 -7.86
N ASN A 107 -12.77 10.23 -6.90
CA ASN A 107 -13.53 11.46 -7.06
C ASN A 107 -12.78 12.74 -6.63
N GLY A 108 -11.49 12.63 -6.27
CA GLY A 108 -10.67 13.77 -5.84
C GLY A 108 -10.05 14.56 -6.99
N SER A 109 -9.66 15.81 -6.70
CA SER A 109 -8.92 16.65 -7.64
C SER A 109 -7.49 16.16 -7.84
N LYS A 110 -7.02 16.11 -9.08
CA LYS A 110 -5.63 15.77 -9.44
C LYS A 110 -4.60 16.80 -8.95
N ALA A 111 -5.02 18.00 -8.53
CA ALA A 111 -4.15 18.99 -7.91
C ALA A 111 -3.76 18.63 -6.47
N PHE A 112 -4.53 17.74 -5.81
CA PHE A 112 -4.20 17.22 -4.49
C PHE A 112 -3.17 16.09 -4.59
N PRO A 113 -2.21 15.98 -3.64
CA PRO A 113 -1.21 14.91 -3.65
C PRO A 113 -1.84 13.52 -3.72
N LYS A 114 -1.21 12.63 -4.52
CA LYS A 114 -1.81 11.33 -4.83
C LYS A 114 -1.81 10.36 -3.64
N GLU A 115 -0.72 10.25 -2.89
CA GLU A 115 -0.53 9.15 -1.93
C GLU A 115 -0.04 9.69 -0.58
N ARG A 116 -0.73 9.30 0.51
CA ARG A 116 -0.35 9.64 1.87
C ARG A 116 -0.51 8.43 2.77
N LEU A 117 0.52 8.12 3.54
CA LEU A 117 0.52 7.08 4.57
C LEU A 117 0.84 7.68 5.93
N GLU A 118 0.02 7.36 6.92
CA GLU A 118 0.27 7.65 8.33
C GLU A 118 0.37 6.34 9.10
N VAL A 119 1.35 6.25 9.99
CA VAL A 119 1.61 5.06 10.81
C VAL A 119 1.69 5.47 12.26
N PHE A 120 0.85 4.87 13.08
CA PHE A 120 0.78 5.09 14.53
C PHE A 120 1.30 3.85 15.24
N ALA A 121 2.34 3.99 16.06
CA ALA A 121 2.98 2.89 16.76
C ALA A 121 3.63 3.35 18.08
N ALA A 122 3.30 2.71 19.19
CA ALA A 122 3.96 2.93 20.49
C ALA A 122 4.06 4.42 20.90
N GLY A 123 2.98 5.20 20.72
CA GLY A 123 2.92 6.63 21.04
C GLY A 123 3.66 7.54 20.06
N ARG A 124 4.05 7.04 18.89
CA ARG A 124 4.81 7.73 17.84
C ARG A 124 4.03 7.73 16.53
N VAL A 125 4.31 8.71 15.66
CA VAL A 125 3.69 8.80 14.33
C VAL A 125 4.75 8.94 13.25
N LEU A 126 4.55 8.25 12.12
CA LEU A 126 5.27 8.49 10.87
C LEU A 126 4.26 8.96 9.82
N GLN A 127 4.61 9.97 9.06
CA GLN A 127 3.80 10.49 7.96
C GLN A 127 4.64 10.51 6.69
N LEU A 128 4.19 9.77 5.68
CA LEU A 128 4.80 9.72 4.35
C LEU A 128 3.88 10.41 3.34
N ASP A 129 4.34 11.52 2.79
CA ASP A 129 3.63 12.27 1.78
C ASP A 129 4.24 12.00 0.40
N ASN A 130 3.42 11.39 -0.46
CA ASN A 130 3.64 11.19 -1.89
C ASN A 130 5.02 10.56 -2.24
N PHE A 131 5.54 9.68 -1.37
CA PHE A 131 6.87 9.04 -1.51
C PHE A 131 8.00 10.04 -1.76
N ARG A 132 7.87 11.23 -1.16
CA ARG A 132 8.85 12.31 -1.26
C ARG A 132 9.24 12.89 0.10
N ARG A 133 8.30 12.95 1.06
CA ARG A 133 8.54 13.50 2.40
C ARG A 133 8.13 12.47 3.44
N LEU A 134 9.05 12.05 4.28
CA LEU A 134 8.77 11.24 5.46
C LEU A 134 9.11 12.07 6.70
N THR A 135 8.12 12.25 7.58
CA THR A 135 8.26 12.96 8.84
C THR A 135 7.97 12.01 10.00
N GLY A 136 8.78 12.08 11.05
CA GLY A 136 8.59 11.31 12.28
C GLY A 136 8.27 12.23 13.46
N PHE A 137 7.27 11.86 14.23
CA PHE A 137 6.85 12.53 15.46
C PHE A 137 7.07 11.58 16.64
N GLY A 138 7.82 12.01 17.65
CA GLY A 138 8.12 11.22 18.83
C GLY A 138 9.14 10.09 18.62
N TRP A 139 9.79 9.99 17.45
CA TRP A 139 10.77 8.94 17.15
C TRP A 139 12.17 9.34 17.63
N PRO A 140 12.80 8.58 18.55
CA PRO A 140 14.18 8.83 18.94
C PRO A 140 15.13 8.71 17.74
N GLY A 141 15.96 9.74 17.52
CA GLY A 141 16.97 9.74 16.45
C GLY A 141 16.43 9.85 15.02
N PHE A 142 15.10 10.11 14.85
CA PHE A 142 14.52 10.30 13.53
C PHE A 142 13.47 11.42 13.52
N SER A 143 13.63 12.40 12.64
CA SER A 143 12.65 13.49 12.46
C SER A 143 12.12 13.57 11.02
N LYS A 144 12.97 13.39 10.01
CA LYS A 144 12.56 13.50 8.59
C LYS A 144 13.52 12.78 7.64
N LEU A 145 12.98 12.35 6.49
CA LEU A 145 13.72 11.90 5.31
C LEU A 145 13.01 12.42 4.07
N ASN A 146 13.55 13.47 3.46
CA ASN A 146 12.98 14.08 2.27
C ASN A 146 13.84 13.72 1.05
N LEU A 147 13.18 13.43 -0.06
CA LEU A 147 13.82 13.19 -1.34
C LEU A 147 13.64 14.41 -2.25
N TRP A 148 14.63 14.68 -3.10
CA TRP A 148 14.51 15.73 -4.13
C TRP A 148 13.40 15.41 -5.14
N GLN A 149 13.33 14.14 -5.57
CA GLN A 149 12.30 13.62 -6.47
C GLN A 149 11.52 12.48 -5.78
N GLN A 150 10.28 12.26 -6.23
CA GLN A 150 9.48 11.14 -5.79
C GLN A 150 10.15 9.81 -6.18
N ASP A 151 10.24 8.88 -5.23
CA ASP A 151 10.70 7.52 -5.48
C ASP A 151 9.74 6.50 -4.87
N LYS A 152 9.01 5.81 -5.74
CA LYS A 152 8.09 4.74 -5.36
C LYS A 152 8.72 3.34 -5.40
N GLY A 153 10.03 3.25 -5.55
CA GLY A 153 10.79 2.00 -5.47
C GLY A 153 10.80 1.15 -6.74
N GLN A 154 10.40 1.69 -7.91
CA GLN A 154 10.39 0.90 -9.15
C GLN A 154 11.78 0.37 -9.52
N HIS A 155 12.80 1.24 -9.46
CA HIS A 155 14.18 0.85 -9.75
C HIS A 155 14.70 -0.19 -8.75
N ALA A 156 14.51 0.02 -7.45
CA ALA A 156 14.94 -0.92 -6.41
C ALA A 156 14.21 -2.27 -6.51
N CYS A 157 12.92 -2.26 -6.86
CA CYS A 157 12.13 -3.47 -7.14
C CYS A 157 12.73 -4.27 -8.31
N ALA A 158 13.04 -3.61 -9.43
CA ALA A 158 13.66 -4.25 -10.59
C ALA A 158 15.06 -4.78 -10.28
N GLN A 159 15.87 -4.01 -9.54
CA GLN A 159 17.20 -4.44 -9.10
C GLN A 159 17.13 -5.69 -8.21
N ALA A 160 16.21 -5.71 -7.23
CA ALA A 160 16.03 -6.87 -6.35
C ALA A 160 15.69 -8.13 -7.15
N PHE A 161 14.83 -8.02 -8.16
CA PHE A 161 14.48 -9.13 -9.04
C PHE A 161 15.69 -9.62 -9.85
N VAL A 162 16.39 -8.71 -10.53
CA VAL A 162 17.58 -9.05 -11.33
C VAL A 162 18.65 -9.70 -10.46
N GLN A 163 18.87 -9.18 -9.26
CA GLN A 163 19.84 -9.73 -8.31
C GLN A 163 19.45 -11.14 -7.88
N ALA A 164 18.19 -11.39 -7.55
CA ALA A 164 17.70 -12.73 -7.19
C ALA A 164 17.94 -13.74 -8.34
N VAL A 165 17.66 -13.36 -9.59
CA VAL A 165 17.92 -14.20 -10.76
C VAL A 165 19.42 -14.48 -10.92
N ARG A 166 20.26 -13.46 -10.81
CA ARG A 166 21.73 -13.59 -10.98
C ARG A 166 22.38 -14.49 -9.93
N THR A 167 21.86 -14.45 -8.69
CA THR A 167 22.43 -15.23 -7.58
C THR A 167 21.77 -16.59 -7.40
N GLY A 168 20.75 -16.93 -8.19
CA GLY A 168 19.93 -18.12 -7.95
C GLY A 168 19.15 -18.06 -6.63
N GLY A 169 18.94 -16.86 -6.09
CA GLY A 169 18.22 -16.63 -4.83
C GLY A 169 16.71 -16.78 -4.96
N GLY A 170 16.01 -16.79 -3.82
CA GLY A 170 14.56 -16.80 -3.75
C GLY A 170 13.92 -15.50 -4.28
N SER A 171 12.60 -15.53 -4.50
CA SER A 171 11.85 -14.34 -4.90
C SER A 171 12.01 -13.21 -3.86
N PRO A 172 12.28 -11.96 -4.28
CA PRO A 172 12.38 -10.80 -3.37
C PRO A 172 11.10 -10.54 -2.55
N ILE A 173 9.96 -10.99 -3.05
CA ILE A 173 8.69 -11.02 -2.32
C ILE A 173 8.33 -12.50 -2.15
N PRO A 174 8.11 -13.00 -0.91
CA PRO A 174 7.73 -14.38 -0.68
C PRO A 174 6.46 -14.75 -1.45
N LEU A 175 6.44 -15.96 -2.04
CA LEU A 175 5.29 -16.43 -2.81
C LEU A 175 4.00 -16.43 -1.96
N ALA A 176 4.11 -16.82 -0.70
CA ALA A 176 2.96 -16.82 0.22
C ALA A 176 2.33 -15.43 0.37
N GLU A 177 3.15 -14.37 0.47
CA GLU A 177 2.64 -13.00 0.52
C GLU A 177 1.97 -12.59 -0.82
N LEU A 178 2.55 -12.98 -1.95
CA LEU A 178 1.96 -12.67 -3.27
C LEU A 178 0.57 -13.32 -3.43
N LEU A 179 0.45 -14.59 -3.01
CA LEU A 179 -0.82 -15.32 -3.05
C LEU A 179 -1.85 -14.73 -2.08
N GLU A 180 -1.42 -14.40 -0.86
CA GLU A 180 -2.25 -13.74 0.15
C GLU A 180 -2.82 -12.42 -0.37
N ILE A 181 -1.97 -11.54 -0.89
CA ILE A 181 -2.39 -10.23 -1.42
C ILE A 181 -3.30 -10.38 -2.63
N GLY A 182 -3.00 -11.31 -3.54
CA GLY A 182 -3.86 -11.62 -4.68
C GLY A 182 -5.25 -12.06 -4.25
N ARG A 183 -5.33 -13.05 -3.34
CA ARG A 183 -6.58 -13.56 -2.78
C ARG A 183 -7.38 -12.45 -2.08
N VAL A 184 -6.78 -11.75 -1.14
CA VAL A 184 -7.45 -10.68 -0.38
C VAL A 184 -7.94 -9.56 -1.30
N SER A 185 -7.17 -9.16 -2.31
CA SER A 185 -7.60 -8.13 -3.27
C SER A 185 -8.82 -8.57 -4.09
N ILE A 186 -8.88 -9.85 -4.47
CA ILE A 186 -10.04 -10.42 -5.18
C ILE A 186 -11.26 -10.47 -4.25
N GLU A 187 -11.11 -11.00 -3.05
CA GLU A 187 -12.18 -11.08 -2.05
C GLU A 187 -12.76 -9.69 -1.71
N ILE A 188 -11.92 -8.66 -1.59
CA ILE A 188 -12.37 -7.27 -1.40
C ILE A 188 -13.20 -6.81 -2.61
N GLU A 189 -12.70 -7.00 -3.83
CA GLU A 189 -13.41 -6.59 -5.05
C GLU A 189 -14.77 -7.31 -5.18
N GLU A 190 -14.82 -8.61 -4.86
CA GLU A 190 -16.06 -9.41 -4.88
C GLU A 190 -17.07 -8.93 -3.83
N SER A 191 -16.61 -8.53 -2.63
CA SER A 191 -17.47 -8.02 -1.56
C SER A 191 -18.13 -6.67 -1.88
N LEU A 192 -17.62 -5.95 -2.88
CA LEU A 192 -18.14 -4.64 -3.31
C LEU A 192 -19.18 -4.73 -4.44
N ARG A 193 -19.41 -5.92 -4.98
CA ARG A 193 -20.40 -6.16 -6.06
C ARG A 193 -21.77 -6.43 -5.49
#